data_f129540ad161627bbb1d90850201e7c2
#
_entry.id   f129540ad161627bbb1d90850201e7c2
#
_cell.length_a   1.000
_cell.length_b   1.000
_cell.length_c   1.000
_cell.angle_alpha   90.00
_cell.angle_beta   90.00
_cell.angle_gamma   90.00
#
_symmetry.space_group_name_H-M   'P 1'
#
loop_
_entity.id
_entity.type
_entity.pdbx_description
1 polymer ?
#
loop_
_entity_poly.entity_id
_entity_poly.type
_entity_poly.pdbx_seq_one_letter_code
_entity_poly.pdbx_strand_id
1 'polypeptide(L)'
;MRAVLIAGLAGLVALGGCAAQKATVATDLTAALDVAATVEGMYAARPTANPKTVAELQRLLQTAQAAIAAWQASTSAQDQAIASAAIAALAEYEASAGASP
;
A
#
# COMPACT_ATOMS: atom_id res chain seq x y z
N MET A 1 3.50 8.20 12.67
CA MET A 1 4.91 8.21 12.28
C MET A 1 5.10 8.11 10.77
N ARG A 2 4.59 7.07 10.15
CA ARG A 2 4.76 6.90 8.71
C ARG A 2 4.06 7.99 7.90
N ALA A 3 2.89 8.42 8.34
CA ALA A 3 2.18 9.51 7.67
C ALA A 3 2.99 10.80 7.68
N VAL A 4 3.72 11.05 8.77
CA VAL A 4 4.59 12.22 8.86
C VAL A 4 5.75 12.11 7.89
N LEU A 5 6.34 10.91 7.76
CA LEU A 5 7.41 10.68 6.81
C LEU A 5 6.94 10.90 5.38
N ILE A 6 5.76 10.39 5.05
CA ILE A 6 5.18 10.55 3.72
C ILE A 6 4.93 12.03 3.43
N ALA A 7 4.41 12.77 4.41
CA ALA A 7 4.21 14.21 4.26
C ALA A 7 5.53 14.94 4.04
N GLY A 8 6.58 14.54 4.75
CA GLY A 8 7.91 15.09 4.56
C GLY A 8 8.44 14.82 3.16
N LEU A 9 8.24 13.61 2.66
CA LEU A 9 8.63 13.25 1.31
C LEU A 9 7.90 14.08 0.27
N ALA A 10 6.59 14.27 0.46
CA ALA A 10 5.81 15.09 -0.45
C ALA A 10 6.32 16.53 -0.49
N GLY A 11 6.72 17.07 0.65
CA GLY A 11 7.32 18.39 0.71
C GLY A 11 8.64 18.48 -0.04
N LEU A 12 9.43 17.42 0.01
CA LEU A 12 10.70 17.36 -0.71
C LEU A 12 10.50 17.27 -2.22
N VAL A 13 9.41 16.62 -2.68
CA VAL A 13 9.10 16.56 -4.10
C VAL A 13 9.02 17.94 -4.72
N ALA A 14 8.40 18.87 -4.00
CA ALA A 14 8.22 20.22 -4.51
C ALA A 14 9.55 20.94 -4.78
N LEU A 15 10.65 20.43 -4.24
CA LEU A 15 11.96 21.03 -4.42
C LEU A 15 12.75 20.45 -5.59
N GLY A 16 12.14 19.57 -6.38
CA GLY A 16 12.70 19.18 -7.66
C GLY A 16 13.54 17.93 -7.68
N GLY A 17 13.59 17.16 -6.63
CA GLY A 17 14.28 15.88 -6.62
C GLY A 17 13.46 14.76 -7.23
N CYS A 18 12.84 14.98 -8.40
CA CYS A 18 11.81 14.08 -8.93
C CYS A 18 12.25 12.64 -9.10
N ALA A 19 13.44 12.39 -9.66
CA ALA A 19 13.89 11.03 -9.92
C ALA A 19 14.16 10.27 -8.61
N ALA A 20 14.88 10.91 -7.69
CA ALA A 20 15.18 10.33 -6.40
C ALA A 20 13.90 10.07 -5.59
N GLN A 21 12.94 10.98 -5.70
CA GLN A 21 11.70 10.84 -4.98
C GLN A 21 10.78 9.77 -5.55
N LYS A 22 10.74 9.61 -6.85
CA LYS A 22 10.00 8.49 -7.45
C LYS A 22 10.54 7.18 -6.95
N ALA A 23 11.86 7.03 -6.87
CA ALA A 23 12.47 5.82 -6.35
C ALA A 23 12.10 5.60 -4.88
N THR A 24 12.09 6.66 -4.08
CA THR A 24 11.72 6.57 -2.66
C THR A 24 10.25 6.21 -2.50
N VAL A 25 9.36 6.84 -3.24
CA VAL A 25 7.93 6.55 -3.18
C VAL A 25 7.67 5.11 -3.64
N ALA A 26 8.33 4.67 -4.71
CA ALA A 26 8.19 3.29 -5.17
C ALA A 26 8.62 2.30 -4.10
N THR A 27 9.74 2.57 -3.43
CA THR A 27 10.22 1.74 -2.33
C THR A 27 9.22 1.71 -1.18
N ASP A 28 8.68 2.87 -0.80
CA ASP A 28 7.73 2.98 0.29
C ASP A 28 6.42 2.25 -0.02
N LEU A 29 5.90 2.41 -1.24
CA LEU A 29 4.68 1.73 -1.65
C LEU A 29 4.88 0.22 -1.72
N THR A 30 6.01 -0.22 -2.25
CA THR A 30 6.33 -1.64 -2.35
C THR A 30 6.50 -2.24 -0.95
N ALA A 31 7.20 -1.55 -0.05
CA ALA A 31 7.37 -2.01 1.32
C ALA A 31 6.03 -2.11 2.05
N ALA A 32 5.16 -1.12 1.85
CA ALA A 32 3.82 -1.15 2.46
C ALA A 32 3.00 -2.31 1.90
N LEU A 33 3.11 -2.58 0.61
CA LEU A 33 2.43 -3.71 -0.01
C LEU A 33 2.95 -5.03 0.55
N ASP A 34 4.26 -5.18 0.73
CA ASP A 34 4.86 -6.38 1.29
C ASP A 34 4.39 -6.63 2.72
N VAL A 35 4.30 -5.57 3.53
CA VAL A 35 3.76 -5.68 4.89
C VAL A 35 2.31 -6.14 4.85
N ALA A 36 1.51 -5.55 3.97
CA ALA A 36 0.10 -5.91 3.84
C ALA A 36 -0.07 -7.36 3.38
N ALA A 37 0.76 -7.81 2.45
CA ALA A 37 0.74 -9.20 1.99
C ALA A 37 1.13 -10.17 3.11
N THR A 38 2.11 -9.79 3.93
CA THR A 38 2.52 -10.60 5.09
C THR A 38 1.37 -10.70 6.10
N VAL A 39 0.71 -9.59 6.39
CA VAL A 39 -0.43 -9.57 7.30
C VAL A 39 -1.56 -10.46 6.79
N GLU A 40 -1.85 -10.39 5.49
CA GLU A 40 -2.88 -11.23 4.88
C GLU A 40 -2.54 -12.71 5.03
N GLY A 41 -1.29 -13.07 4.72
CA GLY A 41 -0.85 -14.45 4.84
C GLY A 41 -0.94 -14.97 6.27
N MET A 42 -0.55 -14.15 7.24
CA MET A 42 -0.64 -14.52 8.66
C MET A 42 -2.10 -14.68 9.09
N TYR A 43 -2.96 -13.78 8.65
CA TYR A 43 -4.39 -13.89 8.97
C TYR A 43 -4.99 -15.15 8.35
N ALA A 44 -4.70 -15.41 7.09
CA ALA A 44 -5.25 -16.58 6.39
C ALA A 44 -4.81 -17.90 7.04
N ALA A 45 -3.66 -17.92 7.70
CA ALA A 45 -3.15 -19.09 8.38
C ALA A 45 -3.81 -19.34 9.74
N ARG A 46 -4.59 -18.39 10.26
CA ARG A 46 -5.28 -18.56 11.54
C ARG A 46 -6.39 -19.59 11.43
N PRO A 47 -6.56 -20.47 12.43
CA PRO A 47 -7.69 -21.43 12.42
C PRO A 47 -9.05 -20.74 12.42
N THR A 48 -9.11 -19.51 12.93
CA THR A 48 -10.36 -18.74 13.03
C THR A 48 -10.54 -17.76 11.87
N ALA A 49 -9.71 -17.84 10.83
CA ALA A 49 -9.80 -16.93 9.70
C ALA A 49 -11.15 -17.05 9.01
N ASN A 50 -11.76 -15.88 8.74
CA ASN A 50 -13.02 -15.81 8.03
C ASN A 50 -12.74 -15.89 6.53
N PRO A 51 -13.28 -16.89 5.80
CA PRO A 51 -13.02 -17.00 4.36
C PRO A 51 -13.40 -15.76 3.56
N LYS A 52 -14.48 -15.05 3.95
CA LYS A 52 -14.88 -13.83 3.28
C LYS A 52 -13.86 -12.72 3.50
N THR A 53 -13.29 -12.63 4.70
CA THR A 53 -12.24 -11.66 5.00
C THR A 53 -10.98 -11.97 4.19
N VAL A 54 -10.59 -13.24 4.10
CA VAL A 54 -9.44 -13.64 3.30
C VAL A 54 -9.65 -13.26 1.83
N ALA A 55 -10.83 -13.54 1.29
CA ALA A 55 -11.14 -13.20 -0.11
C ALA A 55 -11.08 -11.71 -0.35
N GLU A 56 -11.60 -10.91 0.58
CA GLU A 56 -11.56 -9.45 0.45
C GLU A 56 -10.14 -8.91 0.57
N LEU A 57 -9.34 -9.44 1.48
CA LEU A 57 -7.94 -9.07 1.60
C LEU A 57 -7.17 -9.36 0.31
N GLN A 58 -7.42 -10.52 -0.28
CA GLN A 58 -6.78 -10.88 -1.55
C GLN A 58 -7.20 -9.94 -2.67
N ARG A 59 -8.48 -9.57 -2.72
CA ARG A 59 -8.99 -8.64 -3.72
C ARG A 59 -8.34 -7.26 -3.58
N LEU A 60 -8.27 -6.75 -2.34
CA LEU A 60 -7.66 -5.46 -2.07
C LEU A 60 -6.16 -5.48 -2.35
N LEU A 61 -5.50 -6.59 -2.05
CA LEU A 61 -4.08 -6.76 -2.32
C LEU A 61 -3.81 -6.72 -3.83
N GLN A 62 -4.62 -7.43 -4.61
CA GLN A 62 -4.50 -7.42 -6.07
C GLN A 62 -4.76 -6.03 -6.64
N THR A 63 -5.75 -5.32 -6.10
CA THR A 63 -6.05 -3.95 -6.51
C THR A 63 -4.85 -3.04 -6.24
N ALA A 64 -4.24 -3.16 -5.06
CA ALA A 64 -3.07 -2.36 -4.72
C ALA A 64 -1.87 -2.69 -5.61
N GLN A 65 -1.65 -3.97 -5.90
CA GLN A 65 -0.58 -4.39 -6.80
C GLN A 65 -0.76 -3.80 -8.20
N ALA A 66 -1.98 -3.86 -8.71
CA ALA A 66 -2.30 -3.30 -10.04
C ALA A 66 -2.11 -1.78 -10.06
N ALA A 67 -2.52 -1.10 -8.98
CA ALA A 67 -2.38 0.35 -8.90
C ALA A 67 -0.91 0.77 -8.85
N ILE A 68 -0.08 0.04 -8.12
CA ILE A 68 1.36 0.31 -8.07
C ILE A 68 1.99 0.07 -9.43
N ALA A 69 1.63 -1.01 -10.11
CA ALA A 69 2.14 -1.32 -11.45
C ALA A 69 1.76 -0.22 -12.44
N ALA A 70 0.52 0.27 -12.38
CA ALA A 70 0.06 1.36 -13.24
C ALA A 70 0.86 2.63 -12.97
N TRP A 71 1.11 2.95 -11.70
CA TRP A 71 1.91 4.13 -11.36
C TRP A 71 3.35 3.98 -11.84
N GLN A 72 3.95 2.82 -11.68
CA GLN A 72 5.31 2.59 -12.14
C GLN A 72 5.44 2.78 -13.67
N ALA A 73 4.39 2.42 -14.40
CA ALA A 73 4.38 2.57 -15.86
C ALA A 73 4.15 4.03 -16.28
N SER A 74 3.24 4.73 -15.63
CA SER A 74 2.83 6.09 -16.02
C SER A 74 3.66 7.16 -15.31
N THR A 75 4.08 6.90 -14.10
CA THR A 75 4.74 7.86 -13.19
C THR A 75 3.95 9.13 -12.96
N SER A 76 2.63 9.11 -13.19
CA SER A 76 1.78 10.27 -13.01
C SER A 76 1.41 10.49 -11.54
N ALA A 77 1.18 11.75 -11.16
CA ALA A 77 0.75 12.07 -9.80
C ALA A 77 -0.61 11.44 -9.49
N GLN A 78 -1.49 11.36 -10.48
CA GLN A 78 -2.80 10.76 -10.30
C GLN A 78 -2.68 9.27 -9.97
N ASP A 79 -1.86 8.53 -10.72
CA ASP A 79 -1.68 7.10 -10.46
C ASP A 79 -0.97 6.86 -9.14
N GLN A 80 -0.06 7.74 -8.75
CA GLN A 80 0.57 7.68 -7.43
C GLN A 80 -0.48 7.83 -6.32
N ALA A 81 -1.40 8.78 -6.46
CA ALA A 81 -2.46 8.97 -5.49
C ALA A 81 -3.38 7.76 -5.42
N ILE A 82 -3.69 7.16 -6.56
CA ILE A 82 -4.51 5.94 -6.60
C ILE A 82 -3.81 4.79 -5.89
N ALA A 83 -2.52 4.61 -6.14
CA ALA A 83 -1.75 3.55 -5.48
C ALA A 83 -1.69 3.76 -3.96
N SER A 84 -1.44 4.99 -3.52
CA SER A 84 -1.42 5.31 -2.10
C SER A 84 -2.78 5.07 -1.44
N ALA A 85 -3.87 5.44 -2.12
CA ALA A 85 -5.22 5.22 -1.61
C ALA A 85 -5.55 3.73 -1.53
N ALA A 86 -5.11 2.94 -2.50
CA ALA A 86 -5.33 1.50 -2.48
C ALA A 86 -4.61 0.82 -1.32
N ILE A 87 -3.38 1.23 -1.04
CA ILE A 87 -2.62 0.72 0.11
C ILE A 87 -3.30 1.12 1.42
N ALA A 88 -3.74 2.38 1.52
CA ALA A 88 -4.42 2.85 2.72
C ALA A 88 -5.74 2.09 2.97
N ALA A 89 -6.50 1.84 1.91
CA ALA A 89 -7.74 1.07 2.01
C ALA A 89 -7.48 -0.35 2.49
N LEU A 90 -6.43 -0.98 1.99
CA LEU A 90 -6.04 -2.31 2.41
C LEU A 90 -5.64 -2.32 3.89
N ALA A 91 -4.82 -1.37 4.32
CA ALA A 91 -4.39 -1.26 5.71
C ALA A 91 -5.57 -1.02 6.65
N GLU A 92 -6.51 -0.16 6.26
CA GLU A 92 -7.72 0.10 7.05
C GLU A 92 -8.59 -1.15 7.18
N TYR A 93 -8.75 -1.88 6.09
CA TYR A 93 -9.53 -3.11 6.12
C TYR A 93 -8.88 -4.15 7.02
N GLU A 94 -7.56 -4.30 6.95
CA GLU A 94 -6.82 -5.22 7.82
C GLU A 94 -7.03 -4.87 9.29
N ALA A 95 -6.97 -3.59 9.62
CA ALA A 95 -7.17 -3.13 10.99
C ALA A 95 -8.60 -3.40 11.45
N SER A 96 -9.60 -3.07 10.62
CA SER A 96 -11.01 -3.23 10.99
C SER A 96 -11.42 -4.70 11.06
N ALA A 97 -10.80 -5.55 10.27
CA ALA A 97 -11.09 -6.99 10.27
C ALA A 97 -10.34 -7.75 11.37
N GLY A 98 -9.48 -7.07 12.12
CA GLY A 98 -8.67 -7.72 13.14
C GLY A 98 -7.54 -8.55 12.57
N ALA A 99 -7.15 -8.30 11.32
CA ALA A 99 -6.06 -9.02 10.67
C ALA A 99 -4.70 -8.51 11.08
N SER A 100 -4.61 -7.25 11.49
CA SER A 100 -3.35 -6.67 11.94
C SER A 100 -2.88 -7.31 13.23
N PRO A 101 -1.57 -7.50 13.38
CA PRO A 101 -1.00 -8.08 14.60
C PRO A 101 -1.19 -7.19 15.82
#